data_ed4f096852c9e6ad58e1ced86ff6c986
#
_entry.id   ed4f096852c9e6ad58e1ced86ff6c986
#
_cell.length_a   1.000
_cell.length_b   1.000
_cell.length_c   1.000
_cell.angle_alpha   90.00
_cell.angle_beta   90.00
_cell.angle_gamma   90.00
#
_symmetry.space_group_name_H-M   'P 1'
#
loop_
_entity.id
_entity.type
_entity.pdbx_description
1 polymer ?
#
loop_
_entity_poly.entity_id
_entity_poly.type
_entity_poly.pdbx_seq_one_letter_code
_entity_poly.pdbx_strand_id
1 'polypeptide(L)'
;RVEIDRKSGDFDTFRRWVIVEEVTQPTKEITLEAARYEDESLNVGEYVEDQIESVTFDRITTQTAKQVIVQKVREAERALVVDQFRDQEGEIITGVVKKVNRDNISLDLGNNAEAVIVREDMLPRENFRPGDRLRCVLYAVRPDARGAQLFVTRSKPEMLIELFRIEVPEIGEEVIEIKAAARDPGSRAKIAVKTNDKRIDPVGACVGMRGARVQAVSTELGGERIDIVLWDDNPAQFVINAMAPADVASIVVDEDKHTMAIAVEAGNLAQASGRNGQDVRPASQLSGWELNVMTVEDLQSKHQAEAHAAIDTFTRYLDIDEDFATVLVEEGFSTLEELAYVPIKELLEIDGLDEDTVEALRDRAKSALTTLALAQEESLGNKEPAEDLLNLDGLDRALAFKLAARGVCTLEDLAEQGVDDLSDIEGLTADKAGELIMAARNICWFGDEA
;
A
#
# COMPACT_ATOMS: atom_id res chain seq x y z
N ARG A 1 24.07 32.32 -24.56
CA ARG A 1 25.28 31.61 -24.11
C ARG A 1 26.31 32.66 -23.64
N VAL A 2 27.06 32.27 -22.62
CA VAL A 2 28.22 33.05 -22.14
C VAL A 2 29.47 32.19 -22.26
N GLU A 3 30.53 32.74 -22.81
CA GLU A 3 31.84 32.10 -22.91
C GLU A 3 32.80 32.83 -22.00
N ILE A 4 33.48 32.13 -21.11
CA ILE A 4 34.38 32.69 -20.11
C ILE A 4 35.79 32.20 -20.38
N ASP A 5 36.72 33.15 -20.54
CA ASP A 5 38.15 32.84 -20.54
C ASP A 5 38.60 32.59 -19.09
N ARG A 6 38.95 31.35 -18.81
CA ARG A 6 39.35 30.91 -17.46
C ARG A 6 40.68 31.49 -16.97
N LYS A 7 41.48 32.05 -17.88
CA LYS A 7 42.77 32.63 -17.54
C LYS A 7 42.67 34.12 -17.19
N SER A 8 41.93 34.87 -18.02
CA SER A 8 41.75 36.31 -17.83
C SER A 8 40.56 36.66 -16.95
N GLY A 9 39.54 35.79 -16.94
CA GLY A 9 38.23 36.03 -16.31
C GLY A 9 37.31 36.88 -17.17
N ASP A 10 37.73 37.24 -18.39
CA ASP A 10 36.88 37.95 -19.34
C ASP A 10 35.79 37.02 -19.88
N PHE A 11 34.68 37.60 -20.25
CA PHE A 11 33.55 36.85 -20.79
C PHE A 11 32.89 37.59 -21.96
N ASP A 12 32.42 36.78 -22.92
CA ASP A 12 31.65 37.19 -24.07
C ASP A 12 30.23 36.64 -24.00
N THR A 13 29.25 37.45 -24.36
CA THR A 13 27.85 37.09 -24.34
C THR A 13 27.33 36.94 -25.78
N PHE A 14 26.70 35.81 -26.05
CA PHE A 14 26.16 35.47 -27.36
C PHE A 14 24.65 35.26 -27.26
N ARG A 15 23.91 35.88 -28.14
CA ARG A 15 22.53 35.52 -28.39
C ARG A 15 22.51 34.29 -29.29
N ARG A 16 21.69 33.31 -28.93
CA ARG A 16 21.68 31.98 -29.56
C ARG A 16 20.29 31.62 -30.05
N TRP A 17 20.22 31.12 -31.26
CA TRP A 17 19.00 30.50 -31.82
C TRP A 17 19.30 29.11 -32.26
N VAL A 18 18.36 28.19 -31.98
CA VAL A 18 18.39 26.82 -32.48
C VAL A 18 17.82 26.78 -33.89
N ILE A 19 18.47 26.04 -34.80
CA ILE A 19 18.01 25.87 -36.16
C ILE A 19 16.94 24.79 -36.18
N VAL A 20 15.73 25.13 -36.65
CA VAL A 20 14.57 24.27 -36.76
C VAL A 20 13.99 24.35 -38.20
N GLU A 21 13.19 23.35 -38.60
CA GLU A 21 12.49 23.38 -39.88
C GLU A 21 11.34 24.38 -39.85
N GLU A 22 10.58 24.42 -38.74
CA GLU A 22 9.46 25.32 -38.54
C GLU A 22 9.59 26.02 -37.20
N VAL A 23 9.55 27.34 -37.21
CA VAL A 23 9.74 28.19 -36.03
C VAL A 23 8.44 28.28 -35.23
N THR A 24 8.46 27.78 -34.00
CA THR A 24 7.38 27.93 -33.03
C THR A 24 7.64 29.04 -32.02
N GLN A 25 8.90 29.29 -31.69
CA GLN A 25 9.33 30.33 -30.75
C GLN A 25 10.36 31.31 -31.43
N PRO A 26 9.91 32.40 -32.03
CA PRO A 26 10.77 33.28 -32.81
C PRO A 26 11.96 33.90 -32.04
N THR A 27 11.85 33.93 -30.72
CA THR A 27 12.92 34.46 -29.84
C THR A 27 14.07 33.50 -29.59
N LYS A 28 13.85 32.19 -29.86
CA LYS A 28 14.79 31.11 -29.55
C LYS A 28 15.14 30.25 -30.74
N GLU A 29 14.37 30.34 -31.82
CA GLU A 29 14.45 29.45 -32.97
C GLU A 29 14.61 30.25 -34.26
N ILE A 30 15.31 29.68 -35.24
CA ILE A 30 15.51 30.24 -36.56
C ILE A 30 15.32 29.12 -37.58
N THR A 31 14.80 29.47 -38.78
CA THR A 31 14.65 28.48 -39.87
C THR A 31 16.01 28.11 -40.47
N LEU A 32 16.11 26.89 -41.01
CA LEU A 32 17.31 26.45 -41.72
C LEU A 32 17.67 27.35 -42.90
N GLU A 33 16.65 27.82 -43.63
CA GLU A 33 16.83 28.72 -44.76
C GLU A 33 17.46 30.05 -44.34
N ALA A 34 16.96 30.66 -43.26
CA ALA A 34 17.51 31.88 -42.71
C ALA A 34 18.92 31.70 -42.13
N ALA A 35 19.17 30.55 -41.49
CA ALA A 35 20.49 30.23 -40.93
C ALA A 35 21.55 30.06 -42.03
N ARG A 36 21.20 29.40 -43.15
CA ARG A 36 22.09 29.17 -44.29
C ARG A 36 22.43 30.45 -45.10
N TYR A 37 21.67 31.50 -44.87
CA TYR A 37 22.01 32.80 -45.46
C TYR A 37 23.33 33.35 -44.95
N GLU A 38 23.69 33.05 -43.72
CA GLU A 38 24.97 33.46 -43.11
C GLU A 38 26.06 32.38 -43.29
N ASP A 39 25.70 31.09 -43.15
CA ASP A 39 26.63 29.98 -43.29
C ASP A 39 25.91 28.75 -43.89
N GLU A 40 26.30 28.41 -45.14
CA GLU A 40 25.70 27.28 -45.89
C GLU A 40 25.96 25.89 -45.29
N SER A 41 26.92 25.80 -44.35
CA SER A 41 27.30 24.53 -43.71
C SER A 41 26.41 24.12 -42.55
N LEU A 42 25.49 24.98 -42.10
CA LEU A 42 24.64 24.74 -40.93
C LEU A 42 23.50 23.76 -41.22
N ASN A 43 23.19 22.93 -40.23
CA ASN A 43 22.13 21.92 -40.29
C ASN A 43 21.12 22.11 -39.15
N VAL A 44 19.95 21.47 -39.29
CA VAL A 44 18.92 21.44 -38.23
C VAL A 44 19.49 20.84 -36.95
N GLY A 45 19.21 21.49 -35.81
CA GLY A 45 19.73 21.12 -34.48
C GLY A 45 21.03 21.84 -34.12
N GLU A 46 21.69 22.53 -35.05
CA GLU A 46 22.82 23.41 -34.76
C GLU A 46 22.34 24.79 -34.28
N TYR A 47 23.28 25.65 -33.91
CA TYR A 47 22.96 26.96 -33.38
C TYR A 47 23.55 28.06 -34.23
N VAL A 48 22.80 29.16 -34.36
CA VAL A 48 23.30 30.45 -34.83
C VAL A 48 23.55 31.32 -33.62
N GLU A 49 24.73 31.93 -33.58
CA GLU A 49 25.15 32.80 -32.46
C GLU A 49 25.53 34.19 -32.99
N ASP A 50 25.10 35.22 -32.30
CA ASP A 50 25.46 36.57 -32.55
C ASP A 50 26.00 37.21 -31.25
N GLN A 51 27.18 37.78 -31.32
CA GLN A 51 27.81 38.42 -30.16
C GLN A 51 27.08 39.70 -29.82
N ILE A 52 26.67 39.81 -28.56
CA ILE A 52 26.02 41.01 -28.02
C ILE A 52 26.88 41.65 -26.95
N GLU A 53 26.59 42.90 -26.62
CA GLU A 53 27.25 43.60 -25.54
C GLU A 53 26.99 42.89 -24.21
N SER A 54 28.06 42.59 -23.48
CA SER A 54 27.97 41.95 -22.17
C SER A 54 27.44 42.94 -21.13
N VAL A 55 26.56 42.43 -20.26
CA VAL A 55 25.99 43.19 -19.16
C VAL A 55 27.08 43.45 -18.12
N THR A 56 27.24 44.68 -17.70
CA THR A 56 28.14 45.05 -16.60
C THR A 56 27.51 44.65 -15.26
N PHE A 57 28.31 44.05 -14.39
CA PHE A 57 27.84 43.65 -13.05
C PHE A 57 27.81 44.84 -12.11
N ASP A 58 26.63 45.33 -11.81
CA ASP A 58 26.40 46.23 -10.68
C ASP A 58 26.33 45.46 -9.36
N ARG A 59 26.14 46.15 -8.25
CA ARG A 59 26.08 45.51 -6.91
C ARG A 59 24.95 44.50 -6.78
N ILE A 60 23.79 44.79 -7.36
CA ILE A 60 22.59 43.93 -7.29
C ILE A 60 22.80 42.68 -8.16
N THR A 61 23.29 42.86 -9.39
CA THR A 61 23.61 41.77 -10.31
C THR A 61 24.67 40.85 -9.73
N THR A 62 25.70 41.41 -9.08
CA THR A 62 26.75 40.63 -8.40
C THR A 62 26.18 39.77 -7.25
N GLN A 63 25.27 40.32 -6.43
CA GLN A 63 24.62 39.58 -5.37
C GLN A 63 23.72 38.47 -5.93
N THR A 64 22.97 38.75 -6.99
CA THR A 64 22.14 37.75 -7.67
C THR A 64 23.00 36.64 -8.27
N ALA A 65 24.09 36.98 -8.94
CA ALA A 65 25.04 36.01 -9.48
C ALA A 65 25.62 35.12 -8.38
N LYS A 66 26.00 35.69 -7.24
CA LYS A 66 26.47 34.91 -6.08
C LYS A 66 25.43 33.95 -5.58
N GLN A 67 24.17 34.35 -5.46
CA GLN A 67 23.07 33.47 -5.03
C GLN A 67 22.84 32.33 -6.03
N VAL A 68 22.85 32.63 -7.35
CA VAL A 68 22.70 31.62 -8.40
C VAL A 68 23.86 30.64 -8.38
N ILE A 69 25.10 31.10 -8.22
CA ILE A 69 26.27 30.22 -8.11
C ILE A 69 26.15 29.30 -6.91
N VAL A 70 25.81 29.84 -5.72
CA VAL A 70 25.63 29.05 -4.51
C VAL A 70 24.50 28.01 -4.70
N GLN A 71 23.41 28.40 -5.33
CA GLN A 71 22.30 27.48 -5.64
C GLN A 71 22.74 26.36 -6.59
N LYS A 72 23.47 26.69 -7.66
CA LYS A 72 23.98 25.71 -8.63
C LYS A 72 24.99 24.75 -8.03
N VAL A 73 25.86 25.23 -7.16
CA VAL A 73 26.79 24.36 -6.40
C VAL A 73 26.00 23.40 -5.51
N ARG A 74 24.99 23.87 -4.80
CA ARG A 74 24.14 23.00 -3.96
C ARG A 74 23.37 21.97 -4.79
N GLU A 75 22.84 22.36 -5.95
CA GLU A 75 22.18 21.42 -6.87
C GLU A 75 23.16 20.33 -7.35
N ALA A 76 24.38 20.71 -7.69
CA ALA A 76 25.43 19.76 -8.10
C ALA A 76 25.84 18.82 -6.96
N GLU A 77 26.01 19.34 -5.74
CA GLU A 77 26.31 18.53 -4.56
C GLU A 77 25.18 17.55 -4.26
N ARG A 78 23.92 17.97 -4.38
CA ARG A 78 22.75 17.09 -4.24
C ARG A 78 22.72 15.98 -5.29
N ALA A 79 22.98 16.31 -6.54
CA ALA A 79 23.06 15.32 -7.62
C ALA A 79 24.14 14.27 -7.37
N LEU A 80 25.30 14.68 -6.86
CA LEU A 80 26.39 13.77 -6.48
C LEU A 80 25.98 12.83 -5.35
N VAL A 81 25.30 13.34 -4.32
CA VAL A 81 24.79 12.52 -3.22
C VAL A 81 23.78 11.49 -3.72
N VAL A 82 22.84 11.88 -4.57
CA VAL A 82 21.87 10.97 -5.18
C VAL A 82 22.56 9.88 -5.99
N ASP A 83 23.53 10.23 -6.82
CA ASP A 83 24.26 9.26 -7.64
C ASP A 83 25.08 8.29 -6.78
N GLN A 84 25.68 8.78 -5.70
CA GLN A 84 26.47 7.96 -4.78
C GLN A 84 25.63 6.91 -4.04
N PHE A 85 24.40 7.26 -3.66
CA PHE A 85 23.55 6.40 -2.83
C PHE A 85 22.46 5.66 -3.61
N ARG A 86 22.27 5.94 -4.90
CA ARG A 86 21.23 5.28 -5.72
C ARG A 86 21.35 3.76 -5.72
N ASP A 87 22.57 3.23 -5.84
CA ASP A 87 22.84 1.79 -5.86
C ASP A 87 22.77 1.15 -4.48
N GLN A 88 22.74 1.94 -3.41
CA GLN A 88 22.65 1.47 -2.02
C GLN A 88 21.21 1.47 -1.49
N GLU A 89 20.24 1.79 -2.32
CA GLU A 89 18.83 1.70 -1.94
C GLU A 89 18.45 0.25 -1.61
N GLY A 90 17.87 0.05 -0.44
CA GLY A 90 17.57 -1.26 0.11
C GLY A 90 18.65 -1.85 1.03
N GLU A 91 19.82 -1.23 1.12
CA GLU A 91 20.91 -1.70 1.97
C GLU A 91 20.94 -1.00 3.33
N ILE A 92 21.56 -1.65 4.31
CA ILE A 92 21.84 -1.04 5.61
C ILE A 92 22.99 -0.06 5.48
N ILE A 93 22.73 1.16 5.94
CA ILE A 93 23.74 2.21 6.09
C ILE A 93 23.85 2.62 7.55
N THR A 94 25.02 3.13 7.91
CA THR A 94 25.29 3.64 9.26
C THR A 94 25.48 5.14 9.18
N GLY A 95 24.74 5.89 10.00
CA GLY A 95 24.87 7.32 10.15
C GLY A 95 25.12 7.73 11.59
N VAL A 96 25.57 8.97 11.76
CA VAL A 96 25.72 9.62 13.06
C VAL A 96 24.60 10.64 13.23
N VAL A 97 23.89 10.59 14.33
CA VAL A 97 22.83 11.56 14.62
C VAL A 97 23.40 12.97 14.70
N LYS A 98 22.96 13.85 13.81
CA LYS A 98 23.38 15.25 13.74
C LYS A 98 22.43 16.16 14.50
N LYS A 99 21.14 15.99 14.29
CA LYS A 99 20.10 16.80 14.90
C LYS A 99 18.86 15.97 15.19
N VAL A 100 18.27 16.17 16.35
CA VAL A 100 17.01 15.57 16.76
C VAL A 100 15.93 16.66 16.79
N ASN A 101 14.92 16.52 15.94
CA ASN A 101 13.72 17.34 15.95
C ASN A 101 12.55 16.57 16.51
N ARG A 102 11.40 17.24 16.66
CA ARG A 102 10.17 16.61 17.14
C ARG A 102 9.68 15.53 16.18
N ASP A 103 9.76 15.75 14.88
CA ASP A 103 9.14 14.93 13.84
C ASP A 103 10.14 14.07 13.06
N ASN A 104 11.43 14.37 13.16
CA ASN A 104 12.48 13.64 12.47
C ASN A 104 13.84 13.75 13.13
N ILE A 105 14.75 12.89 12.70
CA ILE A 105 16.17 12.91 13.06
C ILE A 105 16.98 13.04 11.77
N SER A 106 17.96 13.95 11.76
CA SER A 106 18.94 14.07 10.70
C SER A 106 20.19 13.25 11.03
N LEU A 107 20.63 12.46 10.06
CA LEU A 107 21.83 11.61 10.16
C LEU A 107 22.89 12.13 9.21
N ASP A 108 24.13 12.17 9.68
CA ASP A 108 25.30 12.42 8.87
C ASP A 108 25.89 11.09 8.40
N LEU A 109 25.92 10.90 7.08
CA LEU A 109 26.46 9.69 6.45
C LEU A 109 27.93 9.87 5.99
N GLY A 110 28.54 11.02 6.23
CA GLY A 110 29.84 11.41 5.70
C GLY A 110 29.75 12.02 4.30
N ASN A 111 30.84 12.66 3.85
CA ASN A 111 30.96 13.29 2.52
C ASN A 111 29.84 14.26 2.15
N ASN A 112 29.38 15.06 3.12
CA ASN A 112 28.24 15.98 2.98
C ASN A 112 26.89 15.30 2.65
N ALA A 113 26.79 14.00 2.79
CA ALA A 113 25.53 13.27 2.63
C ALA A 113 24.74 13.28 3.95
N GLU A 114 23.50 13.68 3.86
CA GLU A 114 22.59 13.75 5.00
C GLU A 114 21.33 12.92 4.70
N ALA A 115 20.95 12.07 5.64
CA ALA A 115 19.73 11.30 5.59
C ALA A 115 18.76 11.79 6.67
N VAL A 116 17.48 11.56 6.44
CA VAL A 116 16.43 11.84 7.40
C VAL A 116 15.67 10.57 7.74
N ILE A 117 15.42 10.39 9.04
CA ILE A 117 14.50 9.37 9.54
C ILE A 117 13.29 10.09 10.15
N VAL A 118 12.10 9.86 9.60
CA VAL A 118 10.87 10.40 10.15
C VAL A 118 10.44 9.60 11.37
N ARG A 119 9.62 10.19 12.23
CA ARG A 119 9.23 9.56 13.50
C ARG A 119 8.52 8.22 13.31
N GLU A 120 7.76 8.08 12.25
CA GLU A 120 7.05 6.83 11.90
C GLU A 120 8.00 5.69 11.51
N ASP A 121 9.19 6.05 11.03
CA ASP A 121 10.25 5.10 10.65
C ASP A 121 11.21 4.77 11.79
N MET A 122 10.99 5.32 12.97
CA MET A 122 11.73 5.01 14.20
C MET A 122 11.03 3.93 15.00
N LEU A 123 11.78 3.22 15.83
CA LEU A 123 11.19 2.27 16.77
C LEU A 123 10.56 3.00 17.96
N PRO A 124 9.41 2.52 18.47
CA PRO A 124 8.86 3.02 19.71
C PRO A 124 9.87 2.88 20.87
N ARG A 125 9.95 3.88 21.71
CA ARG A 125 10.86 3.92 22.88
C ARG A 125 12.34 4.11 22.59
N GLU A 126 12.77 4.22 21.33
CA GLU A 126 14.14 4.64 21.02
C GLU A 126 14.29 6.16 21.17
N ASN A 127 15.31 6.55 21.94
CA ASN A 127 15.68 7.95 22.10
C ASN A 127 17.15 8.11 21.70
N PHE A 128 17.39 8.90 20.68
CA PHE A 128 18.73 9.18 20.19
C PHE A 128 19.17 10.58 20.57
N ARG A 129 20.49 10.73 20.72
CA ARG A 129 21.15 12.00 20.98
C ARG A 129 22.11 12.33 19.83
N PRO A 130 22.39 13.61 19.59
CA PRO A 130 23.46 13.97 18.67
C PRO A 130 24.78 13.28 19.02
N GLY A 131 25.41 12.67 18.03
CA GLY A 131 26.61 11.86 18.18
C GLY A 131 26.40 10.35 18.26
N ASP A 132 25.16 9.89 18.48
CA ASP A 132 24.86 8.45 18.47
C ASP A 132 25.01 7.87 17.07
N ARG A 133 25.50 6.64 17.00
CA ARG A 133 25.54 5.87 15.74
C ARG A 133 24.25 5.09 15.56
N LEU A 134 23.72 5.12 14.34
CA LEU A 134 22.47 4.49 14.01
C LEU A 134 22.59 3.70 12.73
N ARG A 135 22.12 2.46 12.75
CA ARG A 135 21.97 1.62 11.55
C ARG A 135 20.55 1.73 11.06
N CYS A 136 20.39 1.97 9.75
CA CYS A 136 19.10 2.10 9.10
C CYS A 136 19.15 1.49 7.71
N VAL A 137 18.01 1.19 7.16
CA VAL A 137 17.87 0.86 5.74
C VAL A 137 17.56 2.12 4.96
N LEU A 138 18.30 2.35 3.88
CA LEU A 138 17.98 3.38 2.91
C LEU A 138 16.83 2.89 2.04
N TYR A 139 15.63 3.37 2.28
CA TYR A 139 14.45 2.89 1.56
C TYR A 139 14.02 3.78 0.40
N ALA A 140 14.47 5.02 0.36
CA ALA A 140 14.16 5.94 -0.74
C ALA A 140 15.26 6.97 -0.97
N VAL A 141 15.57 7.20 -2.23
CA VAL A 141 16.41 8.30 -2.71
C VAL A 141 15.55 9.20 -3.57
N ARG A 142 15.29 10.44 -3.11
CA ARG A 142 14.39 11.40 -3.77
C ARG A 142 15.17 12.62 -4.23
N PRO A 143 15.52 12.73 -5.52
CA PRO A 143 16.32 13.85 -6.05
C PRO A 143 15.64 15.21 -5.87
N ASP A 144 14.32 15.23 -5.95
CA ASP A 144 13.51 16.46 -5.95
C ASP A 144 13.07 16.91 -4.55
N ALA A 145 13.46 16.18 -3.50
CA ALA A 145 13.07 16.52 -2.13
C ALA A 145 13.69 17.85 -1.69
N ARG A 146 12.87 18.68 -1.05
CA ARG A 146 13.36 19.87 -0.35
C ARG A 146 14.00 19.43 0.98
N GLY A 147 15.31 19.66 1.14
CA GLY A 147 16.06 19.21 2.31
C GLY A 147 16.88 17.96 2.03
N ALA A 148 16.86 16.98 2.94
CA ALA A 148 17.56 15.71 2.74
C ALA A 148 16.90 14.88 1.63
N GLN A 149 17.72 14.24 0.82
CA GLN A 149 17.26 13.43 -0.33
C GLN A 149 17.22 11.94 -0.02
N LEU A 150 17.88 11.55 1.07
CA LEU A 150 18.00 10.17 1.51
C LEU A 150 17.04 9.93 2.68
N PHE A 151 16.17 8.94 2.52
CA PHE A 151 15.20 8.55 3.53
C PHE A 151 15.53 7.17 4.06
N VAL A 152 15.69 7.06 5.35
CA VAL A 152 16.06 5.83 6.03
C VAL A 152 15.00 5.40 7.03
N THR A 153 14.97 4.10 7.33
CA THR A 153 13.98 3.50 8.23
C THR A 153 14.61 2.48 9.16
N ARG A 154 14.02 2.35 10.34
CA ARG A 154 14.28 1.25 11.28
C ARG A 154 13.04 0.40 11.55
N SER A 155 11.87 0.88 11.13
CA SER A 155 10.56 0.25 11.42
C SER A 155 10.06 -0.68 10.34
N LYS A 156 10.50 -0.51 9.09
CA LYS A 156 10.02 -1.31 7.96
C LYS A 156 10.56 -2.74 7.96
N PRO A 157 9.84 -3.70 7.35
CA PRO A 157 10.30 -5.10 7.25
C PRO A 157 11.65 -5.27 6.57
N GLU A 158 12.02 -4.40 5.64
CA GLU A 158 13.32 -4.42 4.95
C GLU A 158 14.50 -4.31 5.92
N MET A 159 14.33 -3.57 7.02
CA MET A 159 15.36 -3.50 8.07
C MET A 159 15.61 -4.87 8.70
N LEU A 160 14.57 -5.62 8.98
CA LEU A 160 14.67 -6.98 9.51
C LEU A 160 15.34 -7.93 8.52
N ILE A 161 14.96 -7.86 7.25
CA ILE A 161 15.50 -8.69 6.18
C ILE A 161 17.02 -8.46 6.03
N GLU A 162 17.44 -7.21 5.96
CA GLU A 162 18.85 -6.85 5.79
C GLU A 162 19.69 -7.18 7.02
N LEU A 163 19.15 -7.05 8.23
CA LEU A 163 19.84 -7.50 9.44
C LEU A 163 20.08 -9.01 9.43
N PHE A 164 19.09 -9.80 9.03
CA PHE A 164 19.26 -11.25 8.88
C PHE A 164 20.24 -11.62 7.77
N ARG A 165 20.27 -10.87 6.68
CA ARG A 165 21.26 -11.07 5.60
C ARG A 165 22.70 -10.88 6.07
N ILE A 166 22.90 -9.95 7.00
CA ILE A 166 24.23 -9.70 7.61
C ILE A 166 24.58 -10.79 8.62
N GLU A 167 23.63 -11.16 9.51
CA GLU A 167 23.88 -12.10 10.60
C GLU A 167 23.93 -13.58 10.16
N VAL A 168 23.25 -13.91 9.08
CA VAL A 168 23.12 -15.28 8.55
C VAL A 168 23.82 -15.37 7.20
N PRO A 169 25.07 -15.86 7.14
CA PRO A 169 25.82 -15.96 5.89
C PRO A 169 25.11 -16.78 4.81
N GLU A 170 24.39 -17.82 5.21
CA GLU A 170 23.62 -18.70 4.31
C GLU A 170 22.52 -17.95 3.53
N ILE A 171 22.02 -16.84 4.06
CA ILE A 171 21.08 -15.93 3.35
C ILE A 171 21.86 -15.09 2.32
N GLY A 172 23.03 -14.57 2.71
CA GLY A 172 23.89 -13.82 1.80
C GLY A 172 24.44 -14.66 0.63
N GLU A 173 24.62 -15.95 0.84
CA GLU A 173 25.04 -16.92 -0.18
C GLU A 173 23.88 -17.51 -0.98
N GLU A 174 22.65 -17.03 -0.77
CA GLU A 174 21.41 -17.48 -1.44
C GLU A 174 21.06 -18.96 -1.22
N VAL A 175 21.60 -19.57 -0.18
CA VAL A 175 21.27 -20.95 0.22
C VAL A 175 19.93 -20.98 0.97
N ILE A 176 19.68 -19.96 1.76
CA ILE A 176 18.39 -19.71 2.43
C ILE A 176 17.77 -18.45 1.83
N GLU A 177 16.50 -18.55 1.47
CA GLU A 177 15.72 -17.46 0.94
C GLU A 177 14.74 -16.94 1.98
N ILE A 178 14.68 -15.62 2.15
CA ILE A 178 13.63 -14.96 2.92
C ILE A 178 12.44 -14.72 2.00
N LYS A 179 11.34 -15.38 2.27
CA LYS A 179 10.11 -15.29 1.47
C LYS A 179 9.24 -14.11 1.85
N ALA A 180 9.13 -13.82 3.12
CA ALA A 180 8.33 -12.72 3.65
C ALA A 180 8.84 -12.27 5.00
N ALA A 181 8.55 -11.05 5.37
CA ALA A 181 8.79 -10.50 6.69
C ALA A 181 7.64 -9.58 7.10
N ALA A 182 7.26 -9.61 8.35
CA ALA A 182 6.23 -8.75 8.94
C ALA A 182 6.68 -8.30 10.32
N ARG A 183 6.34 -7.05 10.65
CA ARG A 183 6.74 -6.43 11.92
C ARG A 183 5.61 -5.66 12.55
N ASP A 184 5.54 -5.75 13.87
CA ASP A 184 4.97 -4.74 14.75
C ASP A 184 6.17 -4.07 15.45
N PRO A 185 6.65 -2.90 14.97
CA PRO A 185 7.93 -2.35 15.35
C PRO A 185 8.06 -2.15 16.87
N GLY A 186 9.18 -2.62 17.44
CA GLY A 186 9.45 -2.55 18.87
C GLY A 186 8.72 -3.58 19.72
N SER A 187 7.86 -4.41 19.15
CA SER A 187 7.08 -5.43 19.82
C SER A 187 7.44 -6.82 19.32
N ARG A 188 6.97 -7.17 18.15
CA ARG A 188 7.15 -8.51 17.58
C ARG A 188 7.33 -8.49 16.08
N ALA A 189 8.12 -9.42 15.58
CA ALA A 189 8.34 -9.62 14.15
C ALA A 189 8.32 -11.09 13.79
N LYS A 190 7.97 -11.38 12.56
CA LYS A 190 8.03 -12.72 11.98
C LYS A 190 8.72 -12.66 10.63
N ILE A 191 9.55 -13.66 10.37
CA ILE A 191 10.27 -13.81 9.10
C ILE A 191 10.06 -15.22 8.58
N ALA A 192 9.67 -15.36 7.33
CA ALA A 192 9.48 -16.65 6.68
C ALA A 192 10.68 -17.00 5.82
N VAL A 193 11.22 -18.17 6.03
CA VAL A 193 12.44 -18.66 5.37
C VAL A 193 12.20 -19.99 4.67
N LYS A 194 12.88 -20.20 3.54
CA LYS A 194 12.86 -21.42 2.75
C LYS A 194 14.25 -21.74 2.27
N THR A 195 14.58 -23.02 2.14
CA THR A 195 15.77 -23.49 1.47
C THR A 195 15.44 -24.57 0.44
N ASN A 196 16.20 -24.61 -0.63
CA ASN A 196 16.14 -25.70 -1.63
C ASN A 196 17.12 -26.84 -1.32
N ASP A 197 18.06 -26.65 -0.37
CA ASP A 197 18.96 -27.70 0.07
C ASP A 197 18.38 -28.46 1.28
N LYS A 198 17.95 -29.68 1.05
CA LYS A 198 17.35 -30.55 2.07
C LYS A 198 18.27 -30.89 3.25
N ARG A 199 19.58 -30.60 3.14
CA ARG A 199 20.56 -30.85 4.21
C ARG A 199 20.64 -29.73 5.23
N ILE A 200 20.01 -28.60 4.93
CA ILE A 200 20.07 -27.40 5.76
C ILE A 200 18.71 -27.18 6.40
N ASP A 201 18.73 -26.94 7.72
CA ASP A 201 17.57 -26.45 8.45
C ASP A 201 17.56 -24.90 8.38
N PRO A 202 16.65 -24.29 7.59
CA PRO A 202 16.68 -22.84 7.42
C PRO A 202 16.28 -22.09 8.69
N VAL A 203 15.40 -22.65 9.51
CA VAL A 203 14.99 -22.05 10.78
C VAL A 203 16.14 -22.09 11.79
N GLY A 204 16.75 -23.27 11.96
CA GLY A 204 17.88 -23.45 12.86
C GLY A 204 19.09 -22.58 12.49
N ALA A 205 19.38 -22.43 11.20
CA ALA A 205 20.46 -21.58 10.70
C ALA A 205 20.22 -20.09 11.03
N CYS A 206 18.99 -19.61 10.89
CA CYS A 206 18.63 -18.23 11.22
C CYS A 206 18.59 -17.97 12.73
N VAL A 207 18.18 -18.95 13.54
CA VAL A 207 18.24 -18.86 15.01
C VAL A 207 19.68 -18.80 15.50
N GLY A 208 20.54 -19.62 14.92
CA GLY A 208 21.93 -19.76 15.32
C GLY A 208 22.12 -20.53 16.63
N MET A 209 23.37 -20.80 16.95
CA MET A 209 23.71 -21.55 18.18
C MET A 209 23.19 -20.83 19.42
N ARG A 210 22.34 -21.50 20.19
CA ARG A 210 21.70 -20.95 21.39
C ARG A 210 20.94 -19.64 21.15
N GLY A 211 20.46 -19.41 19.93
CA GLY A 211 19.73 -18.21 19.56
C GLY A 211 20.62 -16.97 19.35
N ALA A 212 21.92 -17.12 19.18
CA ALA A 212 22.85 -16.01 19.10
C ALA A 212 22.58 -15.05 17.93
N ARG A 213 22.23 -15.59 16.75
CA ARG A 213 21.95 -14.80 15.55
C ARG A 213 20.63 -14.02 15.69
N VAL A 214 19.57 -14.69 16.08
CA VAL A 214 18.28 -14.02 16.29
C VAL A 214 18.33 -13.01 17.43
N GLN A 215 19.12 -13.28 18.47
CA GLN A 215 19.33 -12.34 19.57
C GLN A 215 20.10 -11.09 19.14
N ALA A 216 21.08 -11.23 18.27
CA ALA A 216 21.81 -10.08 17.72
C ALA A 216 20.89 -9.14 16.95
N VAL A 217 20.01 -9.69 16.09
CA VAL A 217 19.00 -8.91 15.36
C VAL A 217 17.98 -8.29 16.32
N SER A 218 17.49 -9.05 17.29
CA SER A 218 16.56 -8.54 18.31
C SER A 218 17.14 -7.36 19.10
N THR A 219 18.39 -7.45 19.50
CA THR A 219 19.07 -6.39 20.25
C THR A 219 19.22 -5.13 19.41
N GLU A 220 19.57 -5.24 18.14
CA GLU A 220 19.64 -4.09 17.22
C GLU A 220 18.28 -3.42 17.07
N LEU A 221 17.19 -4.17 17.11
CA LEU A 221 15.80 -3.67 17.00
C LEU A 221 15.16 -3.32 18.36
N GLY A 222 15.96 -3.02 19.35
CA GLY A 222 15.47 -2.55 20.66
C GLY A 222 14.76 -3.61 21.50
N GLY A 223 15.08 -4.90 21.31
CA GLY A 223 14.50 -6.02 22.03
C GLY A 223 13.21 -6.57 21.40
N GLU A 224 12.94 -6.25 20.16
CA GLU A 224 11.82 -6.80 19.39
C GLU A 224 11.91 -8.33 19.31
N ARG A 225 10.82 -9.01 19.66
CA ARG A 225 10.78 -10.49 19.62
C ARG A 225 10.62 -10.96 18.18
N ILE A 226 11.52 -11.85 17.75
CA ILE A 226 11.56 -12.31 16.36
C ILE A 226 11.27 -13.81 16.33
N ASP A 227 10.22 -14.18 15.60
CA ASP A 227 9.88 -15.56 15.31
C ASP A 227 10.29 -15.90 13.88
N ILE A 228 11.03 -16.99 13.73
CA ILE A 228 11.46 -17.51 12.43
C ILE A 228 10.52 -18.63 12.04
N VAL A 229 9.85 -18.46 10.90
CA VAL A 229 8.79 -19.33 10.39
C VAL A 229 9.29 -20.06 9.16
N LEU A 230 9.02 -21.37 9.09
CA LEU A 230 9.28 -22.14 7.88
C LEU A 230 8.21 -21.81 6.83
N TRP A 231 8.65 -21.40 5.65
CA TRP A 231 7.76 -21.20 4.52
C TRP A 231 7.19 -22.54 4.02
N ASP A 232 5.91 -22.55 3.69
CA ASP A 232 5.23 -23.64 3.01
C ASP A 232 4.43 -23.10 1.83
N ASP A 233 4.43 -23.83 0.73
CA ASP A 233 3.68 -23.45 -0.48
C ASP A 233 2.18 -23.64 -0.29
N ASN A 234 1.76 -24.47 0.68
CA ASN A 234 0.37 -24.59 1.11
C ASN A 234 0.03 -23.44 2.08
N PRO A 235 -0.88 -22.53 1.72
CA PRO A 235 -1.20 -21.37 2.54
C PRO A 235 -1.67 -21.72 3.95
N ALA A 236 -2.49 -22.77 4.10
CA ALA A 236 -2.98 -23.21 5.40
C ALA A 236 -1.84 -23.72 6.30
N GLN A 237 -0.94 -24.53 5.76
CA GLN A 237 0.22 -25.01 6.51
C GLN A 237 1.16 -23.86 6.87
N PHE A 238 1.35 -22.91 5.97
CA PHE A 238 2.18 -21.72 6.24
C PHE A 238 1.59 -20.87 7.37
N VAL A 239 0.28 -20.66 7.39
CA VAL A 239 -0.38 -19.94 8.49
C VAL A 239 -0.26 -20.70 9.81
N ILE A 240 -0.36 -22.01 9.82
CA ILE A 240 -0.13 -22.83 11.03
C ILE A 240 1.29 -22.62 11.54
N ASN A 241 2.29 -22.64 10.66
CA ASN A 241 3.67 -22.39 11.02
C ASN A 241 3.86 -20.95 11.56
N ALA A 242 3.19 -19.97 10.96
CA ALA A 242 3.27 -18.56 11.36
C ALA A 242 2.58 -18.28 12.71
N MET A 243 1.62 -19.10 13.12
CA MET A 243 0.94 -18.97 14.40
C MET A 243 1.75 -19.54 15.59
N ALA A 244 2.83 -20.26 15.32
CA ALA A 244 3.69 -20.76 16.39
C ALA A 244 4.16 -19.59 17.32
N PRO A 245 4.24 -19.81 18.65
CA PRO A 245 4.14 -21.06 19.39
C PRO A 245 2.71 -21.52 19.73
N ALA A 246 1.68 -20.86 19.25
CA ALA A 246 0.31 -21.27 19.50
C ALA A 246 -0.07 -22.54 18.71
N ASP A 247 -0.68 -23.49 19.38
CA ASP A 247 -1.18 -24.71 18.75
C ASP A 247 -2.52 -24.44 18.07
N VAL A 248 -2.59 -24.67 16.77
CA VAL A 248 -3.79 -24.55 15.96
C VAL A 248 -4.51 -25.89 15.92
N ALA A 249 -5.75 -25.94 16.40
CA ALA A 249 -6.56 -27.17 16.39
C ALA A 249 -7.14 -27.46 15.00
N SER A 250 -7.66 -26.43 14.33
CA SER A 250 -8.18 -26.51 12.97
C SER A 250 -8.11 -25.17 12.25
N ILE A 251 -8.16 -25.21 10.94
CA ILE A 251 -8.17 -24.02 10.09
C ILE A 251 -9.20 -24.18 8.97
N VAL A 252 -9.96 -23.14 8.72
CA VAL A 252 -10.94 -23.09 7.63
C VAL A 252 -10.54 -21.97 6.69
N VAL A 253 -10.33 -22.31 5.43
CA VAL A 253 -9.90 -21.37 4.38
C VAL A 253 -11.12 -20.94 3.57
N ASP A 254 -11.32 -19.65 3.45
CA ASP A 254 -12.28 -19.01 2.54
C ASP A 254 -11.47 -18.30 1.45
N GLU A 255 -11.35 -18.94 0.30
CA GLU A 255 -10.56 -18.41 -0.82
C GLU A 255 -11.23 -17.20 -1.46
N ASP A 256 -12.55 -17.14 -1.49
CA ASP A 256 -13.31 -16.05 -2.11
C ASP A 256 -13.13 -14.73 -1.34
N LYS A 257 -13.13 -14.81 -0.02
CA LYS A 257 -12.90 -13.64 0.86
C LYS A 257 -11.43 -13.44 1.22
N HIS A 258 -10.57 -14.36 0.83
CA HIS A 258 -9.14 -14.35 1.19
C HIS A 258 -8.91 -14.30 2.70
N THR A 259 -9.73 -15.05 3.44
CA THR A 259 -9.73 -15.12 4.91
C THR A 259 -9.50 -16.54 5.40
N MET A 260 -8.93 -16.68 6.58
CA MET A 260 -8.80 -17.96 7.27
C MET A 260 -9.35 -17.83 8.70
N ALA A 261 -10.21 -18.77 9.07
CA ALA A 261 -10.65 -18.93 10.45
C ALA A 261 -9.74 -19.95 11.15
N ILE A 262 -9.09 -19.53 12.22
CA ILE A 262 -8.14 -20.35 12.98
C ILE A 262 -8.77 -20.70 14.32
N ALA A 263 -9.03 -21.99 14.53
CA ALA A 263 -9.55 -22.48 15.78
C ALA A 263 -8.42 -22.98 16.68
N VAL A 264 -8.42 -22.51 17.91
CA VAL A 264 -7.49 -22.90 18.96
C VAL A 264 -8.26 -23.36 20.20
N GLU A 265 -7.63 -24.18 21.04
CA GLU A 265 -8.19 -24.48 22.33
C GLU A 265 -8.37 -23.23 23.19
N ALA A 266 -9.44 -23.16 24.00
CA ALA A 266 -9.79 -21.99 24.79
C ALA A 266 -8.65 -21.49 25.68
N GLY A 267 -7.84 -22.40 26.23
CA GLY A 267 -6.66 -22.08 27.03
C GLY A 267 -5.53 -21.41 26.24
N ASN A 268 -5.49 -21.59 24.92
CA ASN A 268 -4.44 -21.07 24.04
C ASN A 268 -4.85 -19.80 23.29
N LEU A 269 -6.11 -19.36 23.43
CA LEU A 269 -6.63 -18.18 22.72
C LEU A 269 -5.83 -16.92 23.01
N ALA A 270 -5.49 -16.68 24.27
CA ALA A 270 -4.70 -15.52 24.68
C ALA A 270 -3.27 -15.57 24.11
N GLN A 271 -2.68 -16.75 23.99
CA GLN A 271 -1.36 -16.97 23.38
C GLN A 271 -1.41 -16.77 21.87
N ALA A 272 -2.44 -17.27 21.20
CA ALA A 272 -2.62 -17.16 19.77
C ALA A 272 -2.89 -15.73 19.32
N SER A 273 -3.71 -15.01 20.04
CA SER A 273 -4.05 -13.61 19.73
C SER A 273 -2.94 -12.63 20.15
N GLY A 274 -2.26 -12.90 21.27
CA GLY A 274 -1.36 -11.95 21.90
C GLY A 274 -2.11 -10.74 22.50
N ARG A 275 -1.37 -9.86 23.18
CA ARG A 275 -1.94 -8.61 23.67
C ARG A 275 -2.25 -7.69 22.51
N ASN A 276 -3.50 -7.24 22.37
CA ASN A 276 -3.93 -6.34 21.29
C ASN A 276 -3.66 -6.89 19.86
N GLY A 277 -3.67 -8.20 19.68
CA GLY A 277 -3.45 -8.83 18.36
C GLY A 277 -1.98 -8.81 17.88
N GLN A 278 -1.01 -8.64 18.78
CA GLN A 278 0.42 -8.57 18.46
C GLN A 278 0.98 -9.84 17.80
N ASP A 279 0.33 -10.98 17.97
CA ASP A 279 0.76 -12.25 17.38
C ASP A 279 0.02 -12.55 16.07
N VAL A 280 -1.25 -12.18 15.98
CA VAL A 280 -2.07 -12.39 14.78
C VAL A 280 -1.72 -11.42 13.66
N ARG A 281 -1.51 -10.15 13.99
CA ARG A 281 -1.22 -9.11 12.98
C ARG A 281 0.03 -9.41 12.17
N PRO A 282 1.20 -9.71 12.75
CA PRO A 282 2.37 -10.10 11.98
C PRO A 282 2.16 -11.41 11.19
N ALA A 283 1.45 -12.38 11.73
CA ALA A 283 1.11 -13.62 11.01
C ALA A 283 0.20 -13.35 9.80
N SER A 284 -0.78 -12.47 9.94
CA SER A 284 -1.66 -12.03 8.85
C SER A 284 -0.86 -11.29 7.77
N GLN A 285 -0.03 -10.35 8.15
CA GLN A 285 0.83 -9.62 7.22
C GLN A 285 1.85 -10.53 6.50
N LEU A 286 2.40 -11.49 7.23
CA LEU A 286 3.38 -12.43 6.70
C LEU A 286 2.77 -13.36 5.65
N SER A 287 1.58 -13.87 5.91
CA SER A 287 0.86 -14.80 5.02
C SER A 287 0.12 -14.10 3.88
N GLY A 288 -0.23 -12.84 4.06
CA GLY A 288 -1.10 -12.09 3.14
C GLY A 288 -2.58 -12.45 3.25
N TRP A 289 -2.97 -13.24 4.24
CA TRP A 289 -4.35 -13.64 4.51
C TRP A 289 -4.91 -12.91 5.73
N GLU A 290 -6.17 -12.57 5.68
CA GLU A 290 -6.88 -12.09 6.87
C GLU A 290 -7.14 -13.27 7.82
N LEU A 291 -6.61 -13.18 9.04
CA LEU A 291 -6.68 -14.26 10.01
C LEU A 291 -7.66 -13.91 11.13
N ASN A 292 -8.66 -14.78 11.33
CA ASN A 292 -9.63 -14.69 12.39
C ASN A 292 -9.40 -15.81 13.39
N VAL A 293 -8.88 -15.47 14.57
CA VAL A 293 -8.59 -16.44 15.63
C VAL A 293 -9.79 -16.57 16.55
N MET A 294 -10.23 -17.79 16.77
CA MET A 294 -11.37 -18.11 17.62
C MET A 294 -11.15 -19.44 18.37
N THR A 295 -11.99 -19.73 19.35
CA THR A 295 -11.98 -21.04 19.99
C THR A 295 -12.62 -22.10 19.07
N VAL A 296 -12.31 -23.38 19.33
CA VAL A 296 -12.96 -24.49 18.61
C VAL A 296 -14.48 -24.45 18.79
N GLU A 297 -14.94 -24.10 19.98
CA GLU A 297 -16.37 -23.99 20.31
C GLU A 297 -17.03 -22.84 19.51
N ASP A 298 -16.37 -21.68 19.41
CA ASP A 298 -16.87 -20.55 18.62
C ASP A 298 -16.93 -20.88 17.12
N LEU A 299 -15.95 -21.62 16.61
CA LEU A 299 -15.95 -22.08 15.21
C LEU A 299 -17.12 -23.04 14.94
N GLN A 300 -17.37 -24.00 15.83
CA GLN A 300 -18.50 -24.91 15.73
C GLN A 300 -19.84 -24.16 15.78
N SER A 301 -19.97 -23.19 16.69
CA SER A 301 -21.16 -22.34 16.79
C SER A 301 -21.38 -21.52 15.52
N LYS A 302 -20.31 -21.00 14.93
CA LYS A 302 -20.36 -20.27 13.67
C LYS A 302 -20.83 -21.17 12.52
N HIS A 303 -20.25 -22.36 12.39
CA HIS A 303 -20.67 -23.34 11.37
C HIS A 303 -22.14 -23.77 11.53
N GLN A 304 -22.58 -24.01 12.77
CA GLN A 304 -23.98 -24.32 13.04
C GLN A 304 -24.92 -23.18 12.65
N ALA A 305 -24.53 -21.93 12.97
CA ALA A 305 -25.31 -20.74 12.59
C ALA A 305 -25.36 -20.54 11.07
N GLU A 306 -24.25 -20.73 10.37
CA GLU A 306 -24.16 -20.67 8.92
C GLU A 306 -25.01 -21.78 8.25
N ALA A 307 -24.90 -23.01 8.75
CA ALA A 307 -25.72 -24.11 8.28
C ALA A 307 -27.22 -23.87 8.49
N HIS A 308 -27.61 -23.36 9.65
CA HIS A 308 -28.99 -23.01 9.95
C HIS A 308 -29.52 -21.89 9.05
N ALA A 309 -28.70 -20.87 8.81
CA ALA A 309 -29.04 -19.78 7.90
C ALA A 309 -29.19 -20.26 6.45
N ALA A 310 -28.34 -21.20 6.00
CA ALA A 310 -28.44 -21.81 4.67
C ALA A 310 -29.72 -22.68 4.55
N ILE A 311 -30.04 -23.46 5.55
CA ILE A 311 -31.28 -24.25 5.60
C ILE A 311 -32.51 -23.34 5.53
N ASP A 312 -32.52 -22.26 6.30
CA ASP A 312 -33.60 -21.28 6.31
C ASP A 312 -33.78 -20.61 4.93
N THR A 313 -32.68 -20.26 4.29
CA THR A 313 -32.64 -19.70 2.94
C THR A 313 -33.19 -20.66 1.92
N PHE A 314 -32.77 -21.91 1.92
CA PHE A 314 -33.26 -22.92 0.98
C PHE A 314 -34.74 -23.24 1.20
N THR A 315 -35.17 -23.38 2.44
CA THR A 315 -36.57 -23.62 2.78
C THR A 315 -37.45 -22.47 2.30
N ARG A 316 -36.99 -21.23 2.50
CA ARG A 316 -37.76 -20.03 2.17
C ARG A 316 -37.83 -19.76 0.67
N TYR A 317 -36.72 -19.90 -0.05
CA TYR A 317 -36.63 -19.48 -1.46
C TYR A 317 -36.86 -20.64 -2.45
N LEU A 318 -36.54 -21.87 -2.07
CA LEU A 318 -36.72 -23.04 -2.93
C LEU A 318 -38.02 -23.80 -2.68
N ASP A 319 -38.77 -23.41 -1.63
CA ASP A 319 -40.01 -24.09 -1.22
C ASP A 319 -39.84 -25.57 -1.06
N ILE A 320 -38.78 -25.95 -0.35
CA ILE A 320 -38.44 -27.35 0.03
C ILE A 320 -38.59 -27.52 1.53
N ASP A 321 -38.74 -28.77 1.97
CA ASP A 321 -38.81 -29.07 3.40
C ASP A 321 -37.41 -28.94 4.08
N GLU A 322 -37.45 -28.86 5.40
CA GLU A 322 -36.23 -28.65 6.20
C GLU A 322 -35.28 -29.87 6.11
N ASP A 323 -35.82 -31.07 5.99
CA ASP A 323 -35.03 -32.29 5.87
C ASP A 323 -34.24 -32.32 4.55
N PHE A 324 -34.85 -31.89 3.46
CA PHE A 324 -34.19 -31.80 2.17
C PHE A 324 -33.17 -30.64 2.12
N ALA A 325 -33.51 -29.52 2.72
CA ALA A 325 -32.56 -28.43 2.86
C ALA A 325 -31.32 -28.80 3.68
N THR A 326 -31.50 -29.60 4.75
CA THR A 326 -30.43 -30.15 5.55
C THR A 326 -29.50 -31.06 4.74
N VAL A 327 -30.06 -31.94 3.90
CA VAL A 327 -29.26 -32.80 3.01
C VAL A 327 -28.41 -31.96 2.06
N LEU A 328 -28.95 -30.90 1.46
CA LEU A 328 -28.18 -29.99 0.58
C LEU A 328 -27.02 -29.31 1.30
N VAL A 329 -27.23 -28.87 2.52
CA VAL A 329 -26.18 -28.25 3.34
C VAL A 329 -25.11 -29.27 3.77
N GLU A 330 -25.48 -30.48 4.13
CA GLU A 330 -24.56 -31.56 4.47
C GLU A 330 -23.67 -31.97 3.28
N GLU A 331 -24.19 -31.89 2.05
CA GLU A 331 -23.45 -32.13 0.81
C GLU A 331 -22.58 -30.93 0.36
N GLY A 332 -22.56 -29.86 1.15
CA GLY A 332 -21.67 -28.74 0.96
C GLY A 332 -22.25 -27.53 0.22
N PHE A 333 -23.54 -27.52 -0.09
CA PHE A 333 -24.20 -26.38 -0.72
C PHE A 333 -24.68 -25.38 0.35
N SER A 334 -24.30 -24.13 0.22
CA SER A 334 -24.61 -23.11 1.20
C SER A 334 -25.35 -21.89 0.61
N THR A 335 -25.30 -21.71 -0.70
CA THR A 335 -25.89 -20.55 -1.39
C THR A 335 -26.80 -20.96 -2.53
N LEU A 336 -27.72 -20.05 -2.91
CA LEU A 336 -28.61 -20.26 -4.06
C LEU A 336 -27.81 -20.26 -5.38
N GLU A 337 -26.74 -19.48 -5.46
CA GLU A 337 -25.85 -19.42 -6.61
C GLU A 337 -25.20 -20.76 -6.90
N GLU A 338 -24.71 -21.44 -5.87
CA GLU A 338 -24.12 -22.76 -6.00
C GLU A 338 -25.12 -23.76 -6.60
N LEU A 339 -26.35 -23.78 -6.10
CA LEU A 339 -27.40 -24.65 -6.64
C LEU A 339 -27.82 -24.28 -8.07
N ALA A 340 -27.79 -22.98 -8.41
CA ALA A 340 -28.20 -22.49 -9.72
C ALA A 340 -27.18 -22.80 -10.82
N TYR A 341 -25.88 -22.79 -10.51
CA TYR A 341 -24.80 -22.78 -11.50
C TYR A 341 -23.86 -23.99 -11.44
N VAL A 342 -23.90 -24.80 -10.39
CA VAL A 342 -23.11 -26.02 -10.27
C VAL A 342 -23.45 -27.03 -11.41
N PRO A 343 -22.51 -27.83 -11.90
CA PRO A 343 -22.80 -28.87 -12.88
C PRO A 343 -23.86 -29.86 -12.40
N ILE A 344 -24.80 -30.20 -13.28
CA ILE A 344 -25.91 -31.12 -12.95
C ILE A 344 -25.40 -32.46 -12.40
N LYS A 345 -24.24 -32.91 -12.84
CA LYS A 345 -23.62 -34.17 -12.39
C LYS A 345 -23.31 -34.17 -10.90
N GLU A 346 -22.88 -33.06 -10.34
CA GLU A 346 -22.58 -32.93 -8.92
C GLU A 346 -23.84 -33.03 -8.06
N LEU A 347 -24.94 -32.42 -8.52
CA LEU A 347 -26.24 -32.55 -7.84
C LEU A 347 -26.85 -33.97 -7.96
N LEU A 348 -26.56 -34.70 -9.05
CA LEU A 348 -27.00 -36.08 -9.23
C LEU A 348 -26.21 -37.07 -8.39
N GLU A 349 -25.06 -36.71 -7.86
CA GLU A 349 -24.28 -37.53 -6.93
C GLU A 349 -24.93 -37.62 -5.54
N ILE A 350 -25.86 -36.70 -5.25
CA ILE A 350 -26.61 -36.69 -3.99
C ILE A 350 -27.65 -37.82 -3.99
N ASP A 351 -27.57 -38.70 -3.00
CA ASP A 351 -28.50 -39.81 -2.85
C ASP A 351 -29.97 -39.34 -2.76
N GLY A 352 -30.80 -39.86 -3.64
CA GLY A 352 -32.23 -39.58 -3.66
C GLY A 352 -32.67 -38.44 -4.60
N LEU A 353 -31.76 -37.85 -5.35
CA LEU A 353 -32.06 -36.85 -6.39
C LEU A 353 -32.07 -37.49 -7.77
N ASP A 354 -33.18 -37.33 -8.50
CA ASP A 354 -33.29 -37.64 -9.92
C ASP A 354 -33.08 -36.40 -10.80
N GLU A 355 -32.96 -36.60 -12.10
CA GLU A 355 -32.68 -35.52 -13.06
C GLU A 355 -33.81 -34.49 -13.08
N ASP A 356 -35.06 -34.89 -12.97
CA ASP A 356 -36.21 -33.99 -12.95
C ASP A 356 -36.22 -33.11 -11.68
N THR A 357 -35.88 -33.70 -10.52
CA THR A 357 -35.78 -32.97 -9.25
C THR A 357 -34.62 -31.96 -9.26
N VAL A 358 -33.47 -32.34 -9.83
CA VAL A 358 -32.30 -31.47 -9.95
C VAL A 358 -32.60 -30.28 -10.87
N GLU A 359 -33.26 -30.51 -12.03
CA GLU A 359 -33.64 -29.42 -12.92
C GLU A 359 -34.65 -28.46 -12.26
N ALA A 360 -35.67 -29.01 -11.57
CA ALA A 360 -36.65 -28.22 -10.84
C ALA A 360 -35.99 -27.37 -9.74
N LEU A 361 -35.02 -27.94 -9.01
CA LEU A 361 -34.28 -27.26 -7.97
C LEU A 361 -33.45 -26.09 -8.53
N ARG A 362 -32.74 -26.31 -9.65
CA ARG A 362 -31.98 -25.29 -10.34
C ARG A 362 -32.84 -24.14 -10.87
N ASP A 363 -33.98 -24.46 -11.45
CA ASP A 363 -34.91 -23.45 -11.97
C ASP A 363 -35.48 -22.59 -10.85
N ARG A 364 -35.80 -23.21 -9.70
CA ARG A 364 -36.22 -22.49 -8.49
C ARG A 364 -35.10 -21.57 -7.95
N ALA A 365 -33.87 -22.08 -7.89
CA ALA A 365 -32.72 -21.30 -7.46
C ALA A 365 -32.46 -20.10 -8.37
N LYS A 366 -32.51 -20.28 -9.68
CA LYS A 366 -32.38 -19.19 -10.66
C LYS A 366 -33.51 -18.16 -10.55
N SER A 367 -34.75 -18.62 -10.37
CA SER A 367 -35.91 -17.74 -10.18
C SER A 367 -35.82 -16.95 -8.88
N ALA A 368 -35.34 -17.59 -7.79
CA ALA A 368 -35.12 -16.93 -6.52
C ALA A 368 -34.04 -15.84 -6.61
N LEU A 369 -32.91 -16.14 -7.28
CA LEU A 369 -31.83 -15.18 -7.52
C LEU A 369 -32.32 -13.98 -8.35
N THR A 370 -33.10 -14.22 -9.40
CA THR A 370 -33.69 -13.15 -10.22
C THR A 370 -34.62 -12.27 -9.39
N THR A 371 -35.45 -12.88 -8.55
CA THR A 371 -36.38 -12.16 -7.66
C THR A 371 -35.62 -11.33 -6.62
N LEU A 372 -34.58 -11.86 -6.04
CA LEU A 372 -33.72 -11.15 -5.10
C LEU A 372 -32.98 -9.97 -5.75
N ALA A 373 -32.46 -10.18 -6.97
CA ALA A 373 -31.81 -9.13 -7.72
C ALA A 373 -32.77 -7.97 -8.05
N LEU A 374 -34.01 -8.30 -8.49
CA LEU A 374 -35.06 -7.31 -8.74
C LEU A 374 -35.49 -6.57 -7.46
N ALA A 375 -35.65 -7.28 -6.35
CA ALA A 375 -35.96 -6.69 -5.06
C ALA A 375 -34.84 -5.76 -4.55
N GLN A 376 -33.60 -6.11 -4.84
CA GLN A 376 -32.46 -5.29 -4.51
C GLN A 376 -32.37 -4.05 -5.39
N GLU A 377 -32.63 -4.18 -6.70
CA GLU A 377 -32.76 -3.04 -7.62
C GLU A 377 -33.94 -2.13 -7.24
N GLU A 378 -35.11 -2.67 -6.86
CA GLU A 378 -36.24 -1.89 -6.37
C GLU A 378 -35.88 -1.17 -5.05
N SER A 379 -35.18 -1.81 -4.13
CA SER A 379 -34.75 -1.18 -2.88
C SER A 379 -33.72 -0.06 -3.10
N LEU A 380 -32.86 -0.21 -4.11
CA LEU A 380 -31.90 0.82 -4.53
C LEU A 380 -32.60 1.94 -5.33
N GLY A 381 -33.61 1.60 -6.16
CA GLY A 381 -34.35 2.55 -6.97
C GLY A 381 -35.40 3.38 -6.19
N ASN A 382 -35.87 2.91 -5.04
CA ASN A 382 -36.86 3.57 -4.19
C ASN A 382 -36.28 4.37 -3.03
N LYS A 383 -34.99 4.55 -2.95
CA LYS A 383 -34.40 5.48 -1.98
C LYS A 383 -34.63 6.90 -2.46
N GLU A 384 -35.56 7.58 -1.78
CA GLU A 384 -35.80 9.00 -1.99
C GLU A 384 -34.83 9.82 -1.12
N PRO A 385 -34.32 10.95 -1.64
CA PRO A 385 -33.49 11.84 -0.83
C PRO A 385 -34.36 12.47 0.27
N ALA A 386 -33.77 12.55 1.48
CA ALA A 386 -34.42 13.18 2.63
C ALA A 386 -34.56 14.70 2.42
N GLU A 387 -35.48 15.34 3.15
CA GLU A 387 -35.71 16.79 3.03
C GLU A 387 -34.48 17.64 3.33
N ASP A 388 -33.60 17.18 4.23
CA ASP A 388 -32.35 17.84 4.58
C ASP A 388 -31.40 17.90 3.41
N LEU A 389 -31.27 16.80 2.65
CA LEU A 389 -30.45 16.73 1.43
C LEU A 389 -31.03 17.56 0.30
N LEU A 390 -32.37 17.56 0.14
CA LEU A 390 -33.09 18.35 -0.88
C LEU A 390 -32.96 19.86 -0.65
N ASN A 391 -32.78 20.29 0.59
CA ASN A 391 -32.68 21.70 0.98
C ASN A 391 -31.23 22.21 0.99
N LEU A 392 -30.26 21.39 0.62
CA LEU A 392 -28.87 21.81 0.55
C LEU A 392 -28.65 22.81 -0.58
N ASP A 393 -28.11 23.98 -0.24
CA ASP A 393 -27.81 25.03 -1.21
C ASP A 393 -26.76 24.53 -2.23
N GLY A 394 -27.09 24.70 -3.50
CA GLY A 394 -26.24 24.29 -4.61
C GLY A 394 -26.44 22.84 -5.10
N LEU A 395 -27.29 22.06 -4.42
CA LEU A 395 -27.67 20.72 -4.86
C LEU A 395 -28.99 20.79 -5.67
N ASP A 396 -28.91 20.40 -6.95
CA ASP A 396 -30.07 20.28 -7.81
C ASP A 396 -30.92 19.06 -7.43
N ARG A 397 -32.24 19.18 -7.49
CA ARG A 397 -33.18 18.10 -7.16
C ARG A 397 -32.91 16.82 -7.96
N ALA A 398 -32.62 16.94 -9.25
CA ALA A 398 -32.26 15.79 -10.09
C ALA A 398 -30.97 15.09 -9.62
N LEU A 399 -30.02 15.88 -9.16
CA LEU A 399 -28.75 15.37 -8.62
C LEU A 399 -28.94 14.71 -7.26
N ALA A 400 -29.85 15.25 -6.41
CA ALA A 400 -30.18 14.63 -5.12
C ALA A 400 -30.81 13.24 -5.31
N PHE A 401 -31.67 13.04 -6.31
CA PHE A 401 -32.20 11.70 -6.64
C PHE A 401 -31.12 10.75 -7.19
N LYS A 402 -30.16 11.24 -7.96
CA LYS A 402 -29.01 10.44 -8.40
C LYS A 402 -28.11 10.00 -7.23
N LEU A 403 -27.90 10.87 -6.25
CA LEU A 403 -27.19 10.57 -5.01
C LEU A 403 -27.96 9.51 -4.18
N ALA A 404 -29.26 9.67 -4.03
CA ALA A 404 -30.11 8.72 -3.31
C ALA A 404 -30.09 7.33 -3.94
N ALA A 405 -30.09 7.24 -5.27
CA ALA A 405 -29.95 5.97 -6.00
C ALA A 405 -28.63 5.24 -5.69
N ARG A 406 -27.59 5.98 -5.30
CA ARG A 406 -26.29 5.45 -4.85
C ARG A 406 -26.22 5.17 -3.34
N GLY A 407 -27.29 5.42 -2.59
CA GLY A 407 -27.34 5.22 -1.16
C GLY A 407 -27.03 6.44 -0.31
N VAL A 408 -26.75 7.59 -0.92
CA VAL A 408 -26.56 8.88 -0.25
C VAL A 408 -27.91 9.59 -0.15
N CYS A 409 -28.63 9.35 0.94
CA CYS A 409 -30.01 9.83 1.11
C CYS A 409 -30.13 11.04 2.02
N THR A 410 -29.20 11.24 2.95
CA THR A 410 -29.20 12.32 3.95
C THR A 410 -27.98 13.23 3.82
N LEU A 411 -28.01 14.41 4.46
CA LEU A 411 -26.84 15.29 4.56
C LEU A 411 -25.67 14.61 5.27
N GLU A 412 -25.96 13.77 6.26
CA GLU A 412 -24.96 13.03 7.01
C GLU A 412 -24.27 12.00 6.10
N ASP A 413 -25.03 11.25 5.29
CA ASP A 413 -24.51 10.34 4.29
C ASP A 413 -23.58 11.06 3.29
N LEU A 414 -23.96 12.30 2.86
CA LEU A 414 -23.14 13.10 1.95
C LEU A 414 -21.87 13.62 2.62
N ALA A 415 -21.95 14.00 3.89
CA ALA A 415 -20.79 14.47 4.66
C ALA A 415 -19.71 13.40 4.84
N GLU A 416 -20.10 12.13 4.89
CA GLU A 416 -19.20 10.98 5.03
C GLU A 416 -18.51 10.58 3.72
N GLN A 417 -19.02 11.03 2.56
CA GLN A 417 -18.45 10.68 1.25
C GLN A 417 -17.12 11.37 0.96
N GLY A 418 -16.28 10.74 0.12
CA GLY A 418 -15.14 11.35 -0.54
C GLY A 418 -15.51 11.87 -1.93
N VAL A 419 -14.71 12.79 -2.48
CA VAL A 419 -14.89 13.30 -3.85
C VAL A 419 -14.79 12.17 -4.87
N ASP A 420 -13.92 11.20 -4.62
CA ASP A 420 -13.69 10.05 -5.50
C ASP A 420 -14.91 9.10 -5.53
N ASP A 421 -15.64 8.98 -4.41
CA ASP A 421 -16.81 8.13 -4.28
C ASP A 421 -18.00 8.62 -5.12
N LEU A 422 -18.02 9.91 -5.44
CA LEU A 422 -19.06 10.57 -6.23
C LEU A 422 -18.65 10.86 -7.68
N SER A 423 -17.45 10.46 -8.09
CA SER A 423 -16.86 10.76 -9.41
C SER A 423 -17.64 10.17 -10.59
N ASP A 424 -18.37 9.09 -10.37
CA ASP A 424 -19.14 8.36 -11.39
C ASP A 424 -20.55 8.91 -11.62
N ILE A 425 -20.94 9.95 -10.90
CA ILE A 425 -22.29 10.53 -11.04
C ILE A 425 -22.32 11.49 -12.20
N GLU A 426 -23.12 11.16 -13.21
CA GLU A 426 -23.29 11.97 -14.41
C GLU A 426 -23.89 13.35 -14.08
N GLY A 427 -23.15 14.39 -14.39
CA GLY A 427 -23.51 15.78 -14.10
C GLY A 427 -22.90 16.36 -12.83
N LEU A 428 -22.10 15.59 -12.09
CA LEU A 428 -21.37 16.05 -10.91
C LEU A 428 -19.86 16.11 -11.20
N THR A 429 -19.32 17.32 -11.24
CA THR A 429 -17.87 17.53 -11.37
C THR A 429 -17.18 17.34 -10.02
N ALA A 430 -15.88 16.99 -10.02
CA ALA A 430 -15.11 16.82 -8.80
C ALA A 430 -15.10 18.06 -7.91
N ASP A 431 -15.03 19.26 -8.51
CA ASP A 431 -15.08 20.55 -7.78
C ASP A 431 -16.45 20.75 -7.11
N LYS A 432 -17.52 20.48 -7.84
CA LYS A 432 -18.88 20.59 -7.30
C LYS A 432 -19.20 19.54 -6.25
N ALA A 433 -18.69 18.32 -6.41
CA ALA A 433 -18.79 17.28 -5.38
C ALA A 433 -18.08 17.71 -4.09
N GLY A 434 -16.87 18.26 -4.19
CA GLY A 434 -16.12 18.80 -3.06
C GLY A 434 -16.87 19.94 -2.34
N GLU A 435 -17.46 20.88 -3.08
CA GLU A 435 -18.26 21.97 -2.51
C GLU A 435 -19.49 21.45 -1.75
N LEU A 436 -20.22 20.49 -2.31
CA LEU A 436 -21.40 19.91 -1.68
C LEU A 436 -21.05 19.08 -0.43
N ILE A 437 -19.99 18.30 -0.48
CA ILE A 437 -19.48 17.54 0.68
C ILE A 437 -19.08 18.49 1.81
N MET A 438 -18.35 19.57 1.49
CA MET A 438 -17.96 20.56 2.49
C MET A 438 -19.15 21.32 3.07
N ALA A 439 -20.15 21.66 2.25
CA ALA A 439 -21.37 22.26 2.71
C ALA A 439 -22.14 21.34 3.68
N ALA A 440 -22.25 20.05 3.34
CA ALA A 440 -22.85 19.05 4.21
C ALA A 440 -22.10 18.88 5.53
N ARG A 441 -20.77 18.82 5.49
CA ARG A 441 -19.92 18.75 6.69
C ARG A 441 -20.07 19.97 7.58
N ASN A 442 -20.13 21.16 7.00
CA ASN A 442 -20.35 22.39 7.76
C ASN A 442 -21.67 22.39 8.51
N ILE A 443 -22.74 21.87 7.90
CA ILE A 443 -24.06 21.77 8.54
C ILE A 443 -24.07 20.67 9.60
N CYS A 444 -23.57 19.47 9.28
CA CYS A 444 -23.66 18.31 10.16
C CYS A 444 -22.64 18.32 11.31
N TRP A 445 -21.42 18.82 11.06
CA TRP A 445 -20.29 18.69 12.00
C TRP A 445 -19.88 19.99 12.68
N PHE A 446 -20.18 21.15 12.09
CA PHE A 446 -19.77 22.46 12.60
C PHE A 446 -20.94 23.41 12.83
N GLY A 447 -22.19 22.96 12.64
CA GLY A 447 -23.41 23.78 12.66
C GLY A 447 -23.93 24.21 14.05
N ASP A 448 -23.22 23.95 15.13
CA ASP A 448 -23.63 24.31 16.51
C ASP A 448 -22.88 25.52 17.11
N GLU A 449 -22.26 26.38 16.30
CA GLU A 449 -21.73 27.67 16.74
C GLU A 449 -22.39 28.84 15.95
N ALA A 450 -23.65 29.16 16.29
CA ALA A 450 -24.26 30.44 15.99
C ALA A 450 -25.19 30.89 17.12
#